data_e0fe9a51527a0b01f715b87da8b23ff6
#
_entry.id   e0fe9a51527a0b01f715b87da8b23ff6
#
_cell.length_a   1.000
_cell.length_b   1.000
_cell.length_c   1.000
_cell.angle_alpha   90.00
_cell.angle_beta   90.00
_cell.angle_gamma   90.00
#
_symmetry.space_group_name_H-M   'P 1'
#
loop_
_entity.id
_entity.type
_entity.pdbx_description
1 polymer ?
#
loop_
_entity_poly.entity_id
_entity_poly.type
_entity_poly.pdbx_seq_one_letter_code
_entity_poly.pdbx_strand_id
1 'polypeptide(L)'
;MPLARHLLRVRDLIDRAYAEPLDISALARSASVSTAYFSRSFKAAFGETPHQYLMSRRMERAKALLRSGDLAVTDVCLAVGFTSLGSFSTQFRRFVGDSPSAYRKRDGHGELARLPNCYVRMWTRPLG
;
A
#
# COMPACT_ATOMS: atom_id res chain seq x y z
N MET A 1 8.23 26.13 5.04
CA MET A 1 7.20 25.27 5.46
C MET A 1 7.67 24.32 6.49
N PRO A 2 6.93 24.18 7.55
CA PRO A 2 7.32 23.27 8.61
C PRO A 2 7.36 21.85 8.10
N LEU A 3 8.30 21.08 8.57
CA LEU A 3 8.45 19.70 8.18
C LEU A 3 7.16 18.92 8.45
N ALA A 4 6.52 19.15 9.59
CA ALA A 4 5.31 18.43 9.93
C ALA A 4 4.24 18.56 8.86
N ARG A 5 4.07 19.76 8.32
CA ARG A 5 3.09 19.97 7.27
C ARG A 5 3.50 19.27 6.00
N HIS A 6 4.78 19.24 5.71
CA HIS A 6 5.27 18.57 4.52
C HIS A 6 5.06 17.05 4.65
N LEU A 7 5.24 16.49 5.85
CA LEU A 7 5.03 15.07 6.07
C LEU A 7 3.55 14.71 5.80
N LEU A 8 2.63 15.56 6.21
CA LEU A 8 1.22 15.32 5.96
C LEU A 8 0.91 15.39 4.47
N ARG A 9 1.53 16.31 3.76
CA ARG A 9 1.31 16.43 2.32
C ARG A 9 1.82 15.22 1.60
N VAL A 10 2.96 14.68 2.03
CA VAL A 10 3.53 13.50 1.39
C VAL A 10 2.63 12.29 1.65
N ARG A 11 2.11 12.17 2.87
CA ARG A 11 1.21 11.05 3.18
C ARG A 11 -0.04 11.15 2.30
N ASP A 12 -0.61 12.34 2.15
CA ASP A 12 -1.78 12.51 1.31
C ASP A 12 -1.48 12.19 -0.14
N LEU A 13 -0.28 12.54 -0.60
CA LEU A 13 0.12 12.25 -1.97
C LEU A 13 0.20 10.74 -2.16
N ILE A 14 0.78 10.03 -1.21
CA ILE A 14 0.86 8.58 -1.32
C ILE A 14 -0.55 7.98 -1.35
N ASP A 15 -1.44 8.47 -0.50
CA ASP A 15 -2.80 7.95 -0.45
C ASP A 15 -3.53 8.17 -1.79
N ARG A 16 -3.27 9.28 -2.45
CA ARG A 16 -3.94 9.55 -3.69
C ARG A 16 -3.27 8.92 -4.90
N ALA A 17 -1.97 8.80 -4.87
CA ALA A 17 -1.20 8.39 -6.03
C ALA A 17 -0.37 7.13 -5.82
N TYR A 18 -0.85 6.19 -4.99
CA TYR A 18 -0.05 5.02 -4.67
C TYR A 18 0.31 4.17 -5.90
N ALA A 19 -0.51 4.24 -6.93
CA ALA A 19 -0.24 3.45 -8.14
C ALA A 19 0.77 4.13 -9.08
N GLU A 20 1.17 5.35 -8.77
CA GLU A 20 2.12 6.06 -9.60
C GLU A 20 3.55 5.81 -9.11
N PRO A 21 4.54 5.98 -9.95
CA PRO A 21 5.92 5.84 -9.51
C PRO A 21 6.32 7.05 -8.69
N LEU A 22 6.34 6.91 -7.38
CA LEU A 22 6.69 8.00 -6.49
C LEU A 22 8.16 7.95 -6.10
N ASP A 23 8.84 9.08 -6.19
CA ASP A 23 10.26 9.18 -5.87
C ASP A 23 10.42 9.80 -4.49
N ILE A 24 10.67 8.97 -3.49
CA ILE A 24 10.79 9.41 -2.11
C ILE A 24 11.95 10.38 -1.92
N SER A 25 13.05 10.16 -2.66
CA SER A 25 14.19 11.06 -2.54
C SER A 25 13.84 12.46 -3.05
N ALA A 26 13.06 12.55 -4.10
CA ALA A 26 12.64 13.84 -4.62
C ALA A 26 11.71 14.52 -3.62
N LEU A 27 10.87 13.76 -2.94
CA LEU A 27 9.98 14.32 -1.94
C LEU A 27 10.77 14.86 -0.74
N ALA A 28 11.84 14.18 -0.35
CA ALA A 28 12.69 14.67 0.72
C ALA A 28 13.40 15.96 0.30
N ARG A 29 13.87 16.00 -0.94
CA ARG A 29 14.57 17.18 -1.40
C ARG A 29 13.65 18.41 -1.41
N SER A 30 12.39 18.21 -1.69
CA SER A 30 11.47 19.34 -1.72
C SER A 30 11.25 19.91 -0.32
N ALA A 31 11.63 19.19 0.72
CA ALA A 31 11.57 19.70 2.08
C ALA A 31 12.95 20.17 2.53
N SER A 32 13.94 20.12 1.64
CA SER A 32 15.31 20.52 1.92
C SER A 32 15.94 19.68 3.02
N VAL A 33 15.63 18.39 3.06
CA VAL A 33 16.24 17.47 4.02
C VAL A 33 16.77 16.25 3.30
N SER A 34 17.61 15.48 3.95
CA SER A 34 18.12 14.26 3.35
C SER A 34 17.03 13.20 3.35
N THR A 35 17.16 12.23 2.47
CA THR A 35 16.21 11.13 2.40
C THR A 35 16.15 10.38 3.73
N ALA A 36 17.30 10.16 4.35
CA ALA A 36 17.34 9.45 5.62
C ALA A 36 16.62 10.20 6.73
N TYR A 37 16.83 11.50 6.81
CA TYR A 37 16.18 12.28 7.84
C TYR A 37 14.67 12.33 7.59
N PHE A 38 14.27 12.48 6.33
CA PHE A 38 12.87 12.51 5.96
C PHE A 38 12.20 11.19 6.34
N SER A 39 12.83 10.06 6.02
CA SER A 39 12.27 8.75 6.32
C SER A 39 12.11 8.53 7.82
N ARG A 40 13.10 8.95 8.60
CA ARG A 40 13.01 8.81 10.05
C ARG A 40 11.90 9.69 10.61
N SER A 41 11.76 10.91 10.09
CA SER A 41 10.74 11.82 10.55
C SER A 41 9.35 11.33 10.19
N PHE A 42 9.20 10.77 8.99
CA PHE A 42 7.93 10.22 8.53
C PHE A 42 7.56 9.03 9.41
N LYS A 43 8.53 8.17 9.71
CA LYS A 43 8.27 7.00 10.53
C LYS A 43 7.90 7.41 11.96
N ALA A 44 8.55 8.44 12.48
CA ALA A 44 8.24 8.92 13.83
C ALA A 44 6.82 9.47 13.88
N ALA A 45 6.38 10.12 12.81
CA ALA A 45 5.05 10.71 12.77
C ALA A 45 3.95 9.70 12.48
N PHE A 46 4.21 8.72 11.62
CA PHE A 46 3.16 7.83 11.13
C PHE A 46 3.39 6.35 11.38
N GLY A 47 4.48 5.99 12.02
CA GLY A 47 4.74 4.59 12.36
C GLY A 47 5.43 3.76 11.29
N GLU A 48 5.52 4.26 10.06
CA GLU A 48 6.16 3.53 8.96
C GLU A 48 6.99 4.50 8.16
N THR A 49 8.02 4.00 7.50
CA THR A 49 8.78 4.85 6.57
C THR A 49 7.89 5.14 5.38
N PRO A 50 8.22 6.15 4.57
CA PRO A 50 7.42 6.44 3.37
C PRO A 50 7.28 5.25 2.44
N HIS A 51 8.37 4.50 2.25
CA HIS A 51 8.34 3.34 1.38
C HIS A 51 7.43 2.26 1.96
N GLN A 52 7.50 1.99 3.25
CA GLN A 52 6.65 1.01 3.90
C GLN A 52 5.19 1.43 3.79
N TYR A 53 4.93 2.71 3.97
CA TYR A 53 3.57 3.21 3.89
C TYR A 53 3.01 3.04 2.47
N LEU A 54 3.83 3.35 1.47
CA LEU A 54 3.43 3.19 0.07
C LEU A 54 3.12 1.72 -0.21
N MET A 55 3.99 0.82 0.23
CA MET A 55 3.79 -0.62 0.01
C MET A 55 2.53 -1.10 0.72
N SER A 56 2.27 -0.62 1.93
CA SER A 56 1.08 -1.00 2.66
C SER A 56 -0.18 -0.56 1.91
N ARG A 57 -0.17 0.65 1.36
CA ARG A 57 -1.33 1.14 0.63
C ARG A 57 -1.57 0.30 -0.63
N ARG A 58 -0.51 -0.04 -1.33
CA ARG A 58 -0.63 -0.85 -2.54
C ARG A 58 -1.16 -2.24 -2.21
N MET A 59 -0.68 -2.84 -1.11
CA MET A 59 -1.11 -4.19 -0.75
C MET A 59 -2.56 -4.20 -0.27
N GLU A 60 -2.99 -3.16 0.44
CA GLU A 60 -4.37 -3.08 0.88
C GLU A 60 -5.31 -3.00 -0.32
N ARG A 61 -4.93 -2.23 -1.32
CA ARG A 61 -5.75 -2.13 -2.51
C ARG A 61 -5.72 -3.43 -3.29
N ALA A 62 -4.56 -4.08 -3.36
CA ALA A 62 -4.44 -5.35 -4.07
C ALA A 62 -5.36 -6.40 -3.43
N LYS A 63 -5.42 -6.43 -2.10
CA LYS A 63 -6.27 -7.38 -1.41
C LYS A 63 -7.74 -7.15 -1.79
N ALA A 64 -8.15 -5.89 -1.82
CA ALA A 64 -9.53 -5.57 -2.17
C ALA A 64 -9.85 -5.99 -3.61
N LEU A 65 -8.94 -5.75 -4.53
CA LEU A 65 -9.16 -6.13 -5.92
C LEU A 65 -9.18 -7.64 -6.10
N LEU A 66 -8.32 -8.35 -5.36
CA LEU A 66 -8.29 -9.80 -5.46
C LEU A 66 -9.57 -10.40 -4.90
N ARG A 67 -10.10 -9.83 -3.83
CA ARG A 67 -11.32 -10.37 -3.23
C ARG A 67 -12.52 -10.17 -4.14
N SER A 68 -12.53 -9.13 -4.95
CA SER A 68 -13.66 -8.88 -5.83
C SER A 68 -13.74 -9.97 -6.92
N GLY A 69 -12.58 -10.55 -7.23
CA GLY A 69 -12.57 -11.64 -8.22
C GLY A 69 -12.69 -11.22 -9.67
N ASP A 70 -12.81 -9.95 -9.94
CA ASP A 70 -12.97 -9.49 -11.31
C ASP A 70 -11.74 -9.39 -12.15
N LEU A 71 -10.59 -9.18 -11.59
CA LEU A 71 -9.38 -8.96 -12.35
C LEU A 71 -8.41 -10.12 -12.24
N ALA A 72 -7.68 -10.37 -13.30
CA ALA A 72 -6.60 -11.35 -13.25
C ALA A 72 -5.53 -10.82 -12.32
N VAL A 73 -4.73 -11.70 -11.72
CA VAL A 73 -3.66 -11.30 -10.81
C VAL A 73 -2.71 -10.32 -11.50
N THR A 74 -2.42 -10.53 -12.78
CA THR A 74 -1.53 -9.63 -13.51
C THR A 74 -2.14 -8.22 -13.60
N ASP A 75 -3.45 -8.13 -13.77
CA ASP A 75 -4.10 -6.83 -13.87
C ASP A 75 -4.11 -6.15 -12.51
N VAL A 76 -4.26 -6.92 -11.43
CA VAL A 76 -4.19 -6.35 -10.08
C VAL A 76 -2.79 -5.79 -9.84
N CYS A 77 -1.76 -6.53 -10.27
CA CYS A 77 -0.38 -6.11 -10.13
C CYS A 77 -0.17 -4.74 -10.77
N LEU A 78 -0.65 -4.57 -11.99
CA LEU A 78 -0.49 -3.31 -12.69
C LEU A 78 -1.34 -2.21 -12.09
N ALA A 79 -2.54 -2.54 -11.66
CA ALA A 79 -3.46 -1.56 -11.11
C ALA A 79 -2.94 -0.93 -9.81
N VAL A 80 -2.11 -1.64 -9.07
CA VAL A 80 -1.59 -1.10 -7.82
C VAL A 80 -0.16 -0.55 -7.96
N GLY A 81 0.32 -0.44 -9.20
CA GLY A 81 1.58 0.27 -9.42
C GLY A 81 2.82 -0.59 -9.60
N PHE A 82 2.69 -1.91 -9.69
CA PHE A 82 3.85 -2.74 -9.94
C PHE A 82 3.97 -3.00 -11.42
N THR A 83 5.20 -3.12 -11.90
CA THR A 83 5.45 -3.41 -13.31
C THR A 83 5.92 -4.84 -13.49
N SER A 84 6.23 -5.55 -12.42
CA SER A 84 6.73 -6.91 -12.48
C SER A 84 5.85 -7.79 -11.61
N LEU A 85 5.29 -8.84 -12.18
CA LEU A 85 4.48 -9.77 -11.45
C LEU A 85 5.29 -10.47 -10.36
N GLY A 86 6.55 -10.78 -10.64
CA GLY A 86 7.42 -11.41 -9.64
C GLY A 86 7.64 -10.53 -8.42
N SER A 87 7.87 -9.24 -8.66
CA SER A 87 8.08 -8.32 -7.57
C SER A 87 6.80 -8.15 -6.78
N PHE A 88 5.67 -8.06 -7.46
CA PHE A 88 4.38 -7.93 -6.82
C PHE A 88 4.10 -9.16 -5.94
N SER A 89 4.30 -10.35 -6.47
CA SER A 89 4.02 -11.58 -5.74
C SER A 89 4.90 -11.71 -4.51
N THR A 90 6.18 -11.33 -4.62
CA THR A 90 7.09 -11.40 -3.49
C THR A 90 6.66 -10.43 -2.39
N GLN A 91 6.32 -9.19 -2.76
CA GLN A 91 5.90 -8.21 -1.78
C GLN A 91 4.55 -8.59 -1.17
N PHE A 92 3.64 -9.10 -1.99
CA PHE A 92 2.32 -9.48 -1.50
C PHE A 92 2.46 -10.61 -0.47
N ARG A 93 3.29 -11.61 -0.76
CA ARG A 93 3.48 -12.69 0.16
C ARG A 93 4.11 -12.20 1.46
N ARG A 94 5.02 -11.25 1.36
CA ARG A 94 5.66 -10.71 2.55
C ARG A 94 4.68 -9.95 3.43
N PHE A 95 3.78 -9.17 2.84
CA PHE A 95 2.85 -8.39 3.60
C PHE A 95 1.62 -9.16 4.05
N VAL A 96 1.16 -10.10 3.25
CA VAL A 96 -0.10 -10.78 3.50
C VAL A 96 0.06 -12.20 4.02
N GLY A 97 1.15 -12.85 3.68
CA GLY A 97 1.40 -14.21 4.13
C GLY A 97 1.08 -15.29 3.12
N ASP A 98 0.40 -14.94 2.02
CA ASP A 98 0.05 -15.90 0.99
C ASP A 98 0.32 -15.31 -0.36
N SER A 99 0.40 -16.14 -1.37
CA SER A 99 0.54 -15.62 -2.73
C SER A 99 -0.78 -14.94 -3.12
N PRO A 100 -0.77 -14.08 -4.12
CA PRO A 100 -2.00 -13.43 -4.56
C PRO A 100 -3.09 -14.43 -4.95
N SER A 101 -2.73 -15.49 -5.66
CA SER A 101 -3.70 -16.49 -6.09
C SER A 101 -4.27 -17.26 -4.91
N ALA A 102 -3.43 -17.62 -3.95
CA ALA A 102 -3.88 -18.34 -2.77
C ALA A 102 -4.79 -17.46 -1.92
N TYR A 103 -4.47 -16.19 -1.82
CA TYR A 103 -5.27 -15.26 -1.06
C TYR A 103 -6.66 -15.15 -1.70
N ARG A 104 -6.71 -15.01 -3.01
CA ARG A 104 -7.99 -14.90 -3.71
C ARG A 104 -8.83 -16.14 -3.46
N LYS A 105 -8.20 -17.32 -3.56
CA LYS A 105 -8.91 -18.54 -3.42
C LYS A 105 -9.46 -18.68 -2.02
N ARG A 106 -8.72 -18.29 -1.01
CA ARG A 106 -9.16 -18.42 0.33
C ARG A 106 -10.18 -17.34 0.73
N ASP A 107 -9.88 -16.08 0.48
CA ASP A 107 -10.71 -14.99 0.90
C ASP A 107 -11.68 -14.48 -0.16
N GLY A 108 -11.40 -14.69 -1.38
CA GLY A 108 -12.24 -14.22 -2.42
C GLY A 108 -13.56 -14.86 -2.46
N HIS A 109 -13.62 -16.11 -2.09
CA HIS A 109 -14.80 -16.76 -2.14
C HIS A 109 -15.62 -16.44 -1.17
N GLY A 110 -15.27 -16.12 -0.38
CA GLY A 110 -15.92 -15.88 0.65
C GLY A 110 -16.99 -15.21 0.50
N GLU A 111 -17.20 -15.10 -0.21
CA GLU A 111 -18.08 -14.48 -0.32
C GLU A 111 -18.91 -14.53 0.50
N LEU A 112 -18.83 -15.14 0.69
CA LEU A 112 -19.50 -15.33 1.42
C LEU A 112 -19.33 -14.82 2.42
N ALA A 113 -18.75 -14.96 2.47
CA ALA A 113 -18.36 -14.67 3.62
C ALA A 113 -18.51 -13.35 3.70
N ARG A 114 -18.73 -12.87 3.01
CA ARG A 114 -18.69 -11.81 3.09
C ARG A 114 -19.18 -10.98 3.84
N LEU A 115 -19.83 -11.12 4.30
CA LEU A 115 -20.40 -10.33 5.05
C LEU A 115 -19.69 -9.99 6.14
N PRO A 116 -19.39 -10.67 6.86
CA PRO A 116 -18.73 -10.34 8.03
C PRO A 116 -17.51 -9.72 7.64
N ASN A 117 -17.02 -10.06 6.55
CA ASN A 117 -15.88 -9.57 6.21
C ASN A 117 -15.84 -8.21 5.97
N CYS A 118 -16.87 -7.63 5.69
CA CYS A 118 -16.83 -6.36 5.43
C CYS A 118 -16.30 -5.63 6.52
N TYR A 119 -16.67 -5.88 7.71
CA TYR A 119 -16.19 -5.07 8.70
C TYR A 119 -14.88 -5.50 9.16
N VAL A 120 -14.49 -6.60 8.81
CA VAL A 120 -13.22 -7.05 9.21
C VAL A 120 -12.28 -6.12 8.60
N ARG A 121 -12.46 -5.69 7.38
CA ARG A 121 -11.57 -4.92 6.80
C ARG A 121 -11.44 -3.66 7.36
N MET A 122 -12.39 -3.17 7.97
CA MET A 122 -12.30 -1.96 8.47
C MET A 122 -11.24 -1.77 9.34
N TRP A 123 -10.93 -2.65 10.14
CA TRP A 123 -9.91 -2.40 11.03
C TRP A 123 -8.64 -2.91 10.66
N THR A 124 -8.46 -3.32 9.51
CA THR A 124 -7.18 -3.83 9.22
C THR A 124 -6.37 -2.63 8.98
N ARG A 125 -6.87 -1.51 8.51
CA ARG A 125 -6.02 -0.47 8.24
C ARG A 125 -6.64 0.76 8.55
N PRO A 126 -6.61 1.09 9.62
CA PRO A 126 -7.22 2.22 10.05
C PRO A 126 -6.63 3.32 9.39
N LEU A 127 -6.14 3.59 9.11
CA LEU A 127 -5.76 4.65 8.77
C LEU A 127 -5.56 4.99 7.88
N GLY A 128 -5.73 4.81 7.93
CA GLY A 128 -5.65 5.27 6.80
C GLY A 128 -4.89 6.33 6.63
#